data_dc5b244aebd4b2e375bd816001eaf406
#
_entry.id   dc5b244aebd4b2e375bd816001eaf406
#
_cell.length_a   1.000
_cell.length_b   1.000
_cell.length_c   1.000
_cell.angle_alpha   90.00
_cell.angle_beta   90.00
_cell.angle_gamma   90.00
#
_symmetry.space_group_name_H-M   'P 1'
#
loop_
_entity.id
_entity.type
_entity.pdbx_description
1 polymer ?
#
loop_
_entity_poly.entity_id
_entity_poly.type
_entity_poly.pdbx_seq_one_letter_code
_entity_poly.pdbx_strand_id
1 'polypeptide(L)'
;MPDPTKHPMVTAVVGLADRHGPMTRRRLPVPQRWTDLFAPLAIISFLLVLVSGVLLAFWFEPSMRQVVYAGDYGPLRGVTMSEAYASTVRISLEVPGGLLVRQVHHWASLVFIAALSAHLLRVFLAGAFRGYRRIGWLILLALLVLGIAEAYLGHSLPDDMQSGTGLRVTEGYLLATPVIGTWLSWLVFGDEFPGDQIIGRLTTLHVWILPALIIGLAAVWLVLAYRRWQAEEEPAGDPLPRYAARMGGLALLISGAIVAMAAAVQVNPVWLWGPFDAAQAPAGSRPPWYLGFLDGAVRLMPPWELDVFGYTLTLSVVVPVMVLPGVLLASLALYPWFEQWATGDRRDPDVLDRPRDMPVRTALVAAFVAFYLVLWIAGATDVVATLLHVPLEPLVRFLQAAVVVAPPLVFWATKRICLGLRMRDLEELRHGHATGIVVVSPEGGFSELHRPLTPQEAERRAPRAALVPAGAGAPADAQGIPNPHYRADRRRALASHFYFADLPGNRPVSGGVQVKEQ
;
A
#
# COMPACT_ATOMS: atom_id res chain seq x y z
N MET A 1 -36.50 -40.65 -18.83
CA MET A 1 -35.48 -40.11 -17.92
C MET A 1 -34.85 -38.90 -18.60
N PRO A 2 -34.85 -37.71 -18.03
CA PRO A 2 -34.21 -36.54 -18.66
C PRO A 2 -32.70 -36.72 -18.61
N ASP A 3 -32.06 -36.37 -19.71
CA ASP A 3 -30.60 -36.43 -19.92
C ASP A 3 -29.87 -35.48 -18.93
N PRO A 4 -29.01 -35.98 -18.03
CA PRO A 4 -28.32 -35.19 -17.02
C PRO A 4 -27.33 -34.17 -17.60
N THR A 5 -27.05 -34.23 -18.92
CA THR A 5 -26.11 -33.29 -19.58
C THR A 5 -26.74 -31.93 -19.95
N LYS A 6 -28.06 -31.75 -19.74
CA LYS A 6 -28.80 -30.53 -20.10
C LYS A 6 -29.00 -29.53 -18.97
N HIS A 7 -28.30 -29.65 -17.84
CA HIS A 7 -28.33 -28.64 -16.80
C HIS A 7 -27.56 -27.38 -17.24
N PRO A 8 -28.13 -26.17 -17.21
CA PRO A 8 -27.47 -24.96 -17.72
C PRO A 8 -26.13 -24.66 -17.04
N MET A 9 -25.92 -25.09 -15.80
CA MET A 9 -24.62 -25.03 -15.12
C MET A 9 -23.60 -26.02 -15.69
N VAL A 10 -24.00 -27.24 -16.04
CA VAL A 10 -23.09 -28.24 -16.60
C VAL A 10 -22.71 -27.86 -18.03
N THR A 11 -23.64 -27.31 -18.82
CA THR A 11 -23.34 -26.81 -20.18
C THR A 11 -22.43 -25.58 -20.14
N ALA A 12 -22.58 -24.70 -19.11
CA ALA A 12 -21.68 -23.58 -18.93
C ALA A 12 -20.26 -24.01 -18.52
N VAL A 13 -20.14 -25.04 -17.68
CA VAL A 13 -18.83 -25.57 -17.23
C VAL A 13 -18.16 -26.36 -18.35
N VAL A 14 -18.92 -27.21 -19.08
CA VAL A 14 -18.39 -27.98 -20.21
C VAL A 14 -18.09 -27.07 -21.40
N GLY A 15 -18.92 -26.08 -21.70
CA GLY A 15 -18.65 -25.07 -22.73
C GLY A 15 -17.46 -24.18 -22.45
N LEU A 16 -17.09 -24.02 -21.17
CA LEU A 16 -15.84 -23.35 -20.75
C LEU A 16 -14.61 -24.28 -20.95
N ALA A 17 -14.76 -25.59 -20.80
CA ALA A 17 -13.69 -26.55 -21.02
C ALA A 17 -13.37 -26.76 -22.51
N ASP A 18 -14.38 -26.73 -23.38
CA ASP A 18 -14.22 -26.98 -24.83
C ASP A 18 -13.71 -25.77 -25.64
N ARG A 19 -13.85 -24.54 -25.10
CA ARG A 19 -13.29 -23.34 -25.76
C ARG A 19 -11.78 -23.24 -25.64
N HIS A 20 -11.15 -24.07 -24.84
CA HIS A 20 -9.73 -23.97 -24.54
C HIS A 20 -9.05 -25.31 -24.75
N GLY A 21 -8.20 -25.39 -25.77
CA GLY A 21 -7.37 -26.57 -26.06
C GLY A 21 -6.59 -27.11 -24.84
N PRO A 22 -5.91 -28.25 -24.97
CA PRO A 22 -5.28 -28.93 -23.85
C PRO A 22 -4.42 -27.97 -23.00
N MET A 23 -4.43 -28.11 -21.67
CA MET A 23 -3.76 -27.27 -20.68
C MET A 23 -2.30 -26.89 -21.05
N THR A 24 -1.64 -27.75 -21.81
CA THR A 24 -0.27 -27.58 -22.31
C THR A 24 -0.11 -26.45 -23.34
N ARG A 25 -1.18 -25.99 -23.98
CA ARG A 25 -1.16 -24.85 -24.93
C ARG A 25 -1.51 -23.52 -24.31
N ARG A 26 -1.97 -23.49 -23.05
CA ARG A 26 -2.28 -22.24 -22.35
C ARG A 26 -1.00 -21.52 -21.99
N ARG A 27 -0.89 -20.26 -22.38
CA ARG A 27 0.16 -19.36 -21.89
C ARG A 27 -0.27 -18.81 -20.54
N LEU A 28 0.66 -18.52 -19.63
CA LEU A 28 0.39 -17.97 -18.31
C LEU A 28 1.18 -16.65 -18.14
N PRO A 29 0.60 -15.63 -17.47
CA PRO A 29 1.23 -14.32 -17.36
C PRO A 29 2.53 -14.40 -16.55
N VAL A 30 3.60 -13.84 -17.11
CA VAL A 30 4.90 -13.74 -16.45
C VAL A 30 5.27 -12.26 -16.25
N PRO A 31 6.00 -11.95 -15.17
CA PRO A 31 6.51 -10.60 -14.97
C PRO A 31 7.39 -10.17 -16.15
N GLN A 32 7.02 -9.05 -16.79
CA GLN A 32 7.75 -8.48 -17.91
C GLN A 32 8.70 -7.36 -17.48
N ARG A 33 8.38 -6.70 -16.37
CA ARG A 33 9.12 -5.57 -15.80
C ARG A 33 9.45 -5.89 -14.35
N TRP A 34 10.51 -5.29 -13.82
CA TRP A 34 10.86 -5.44 -12.40
C TRP A 34 9.71 -5.05 -11.45
N THR A 35 8.88 -4.05 -11.83
CA THR A 35 7.72 -3.64 -11.04
C THR A 35 6.59 -4.68 -11.01
N ASP A 36 6.58 -5.64 -11.95
CA ASP A 36 5.62 -6.73 -11.97
C ASP A 36 5.93 -7.78 -10.89
N LEU A 37 7.15 -7.75 -10.33
CA LEU A 37 7.59 -8.67 -9.26
C LEU A 37 6.91 -8.40 -7.91
N PHE A 38 6.31 -7.24 -7.68
CA PHE A 38 5.68 -6.93 -6.39
C PHE A 38 4.50 -7.86 -6.06
N ALA A 39 3.67 -8.24 -7.05
CA ALA A 39 2.58 -9.18 -6.82
C ALA A 39 3.07 -10.60 -6.50
N PRO A 40 3.97 -11.23 -7.28
CA PRO A 40 4.58 -12.49 -6.89
C PRO A 40 5.29 -12.45 -5.53
N LEU A 41 6.02 -11.37 -5.23
CA LEU A 41 6.68 -11.20 -3.94
C LEU A 41 5.67 -11.21 -2.78
N ALA A 42 4.55 -10.49 -2.90
CA ALA A 42 3.49 -10.50 -1.91
C ALA A 42 2.87 -11.89 -1.74
N ILE A 43 2.56 -12.58 -2.85
CA ILE A 43 1.95 -13.92 -2.82
C ILE A 43 2.89 -14.93 -2.17
N ILE A 44 4.16 -14.96 -2.58
CA ILE A 44 5.14 -15.93 -2.08
C ILE A 44 5.43 -15.67 -0.59
N SER A 45 5.58 -14.40 -0.19
CA SER A 45 5.76 -14.05 1.22
C SER A 45 4.55 -14.45 2.06
N PHE A 46 3.33 -14.25 1.55
CA PHE A 46 2.10 -14.65 2.24
C PHE A 46 2.01 -16.18 2.40
N LEU A 47 2.36 -16.95 1.36
CA LEU A 47 2.41 -18.42 1.45
C LEU A 47 3.43 -18.88 2.50
N LEU A 48 4.59 -18.20 2.57
CA LEU A 48 5.60 -18.50 3.58
C LEU A 48 5.12 -18.17 5.00
N VAL A 49 4.37 -17.06 5.18
CA VAL A 49 3.68 -16.73 6.44
C VAL A 49 2.71 -17.84 6.83
N LEU A 50 1.86 -18.31 5.92
CA LEU A 50 0.91 -19.39 6.20
C LEU A 50 1.61 -20.68 6.64
N VAL A 51 2.64 -21.12 5.90
CA VAL A 51 3.37 -22.35 6.24
C VAL A 51 4.06 -22.23 7.59
N SER A 52 4.78 -21.13 7.84
CA SER A 52 5.46 -20.92 9.11
C SER A 52 4.48 -20.71 10.27
N GLY A 53 3.33 -20.07 10.02
CA GLY A 53 2.27 -19.89 11.03
C GLY A 53 1.65 -21.21 11.47
N VAL A 54 1.36 -22.12 10.53
CA VAL A 54 0.88 -23.48 10.84
C VAL A 54 1.90 -24.22 11.72
N LEU A 55 3.20 -24.11 11.41
CA LEU A 55 4.23 -24.73 12.23
C LEU A 55 4.27 -24.14 13.64
N LEU A 56 4.19 -22.82 13.78
CA LEU A 56 4.19 -22.15 15.09
C LEU A 56 2.97 -22.53 15.94
N ALA A 57 1.81 -22.72 15.31
CA ALA A 57 0.57 -23.08 16.01
C ALA A 57 0.65 -24.44 16.74
N PHE A 58 1.60 -25.32 16.40
CA PHE A 58 1.80 -26.58 17.14
C PHE A 58 2.43 -26.41 18.51
N TRP A 59 3.13 -25.31 18.77
CA TRP A 59 3.87 -25.09 20.01
C TRP A 59 3.40 -23.89 20.81
N PHE A 60 2.60 -23.01 20.20
CA PHE A 60 2.09 -21.81 20.85
C PHE A 60 0.87 -22.13 21.72
N GLU A 61 0.88 -21.67 22.97
CA GLU A 61 -0.21 -21.84 23.96
C GLU A 61 -0.96 -20.51 24.12
N PRO A 62 -2.16 -20.33 23.54
CA PRO A 62 -2.88 -19.05 23.55
C PRO A 62 -3.62 -18.80 24.86
N SER A 63 -2.90 -18.68 25.98
CA SER A 63 -3.47 -18.61 27.33
C SER A 63 -2.81 -17.50 28.16
N MET A 64 -3.63 -16.74 28.89
CA MET A 64 -3.20 -15.74 29.88
C MET A 64 -2.97 -16.34 31.26
N ARG A 65 -3.14 -17.68 31.43
CA ARG A 65 -2.90 -18.37 32.69
C ARG A 65 -1.47 -18.12 33.15
N GLN A 66 -1.31 -17.73 34.42
CA GLN A 66 -0.01 -17.43 34.97
C GLN A 66 0.73 -18.75 35.32
N VAL A 67 1.97 -18.84 34.86
CA VAL A 67 2.88 -19.98 35.12
C VAL A 67 4.23 -19.47 35.58
N VAL A 68 4.93 -20.27 36.38
CA VAL A 68 6.32 -19.99 36.75
C VAL A 68 7.22 -20.62 35.68
N TYR A 69 8.03 -19.83 35.02
CA TYR A 69 8.92 -20.34 33.96
C TYR A 69 10.02 -21.23 34.56
N ALA A 70 10.09 -22.47 34.10
CA ALA A 70 11.06 -23.48 34.51
C ALA A 70 11.98 -23.95 33.36
N GLY A 71 11.92 -23.27 32.20
CA GLY A 71 12.67 -23.64 31.00
C GLY A 71 14.17 -23.29 31.04
N ASP A 72 14.83 -23.47 29.91
CA ASP A 72 16.31 -23.40 29.81
C ASP A 72 16.88 -21.98 29.85
N TYR A 73 16.09 -20.94 29.57
CA TYR A 73 16.58 -19.56 29.58
C TYR A 73 16.73 -19.04 31.03
N GLY A 74 17.97 -19.10 31.54
CA GLY A 74 18.30 -18.77 32.95
C GLY A 74 17.75 -17.44 33.45
N PRO A 75 17.83 -16.31 32.71
CA PRO A 75 17.33 -15.00 33.17
C PRO A 75 15.83 -14.94 33.51
N LEU A 76 15.02 -15.82 32.92
CA LEU A 76 13.57 -15.87 33.17
C LEU A 76 13.16 -17.01 34.13
N ARG A 77 14.09 -17.87 34.58
CA ARG A 77 13.78 -19.00 35.43
C ARG A 77 13.27 -18.52 36.80
N GLY A 78 12.10 -19.01 37.19
CA GLY A 78 11.43 -18.60 38.41
C GLY A 78 10.55 -17.34 38.29
N VAL A 79 10.53 -16.70 37.14
CA VAL A 79 9.65 -15.52 36.87
C VAL A 79 8.24 -16.02 36.56
N THR A 80 7.24 -15.40 37.16
CA THR A 80 5.82 -15.61 36.83
C THR A 80 5.47 -14.84 35.54
N MET A 81 4.78 -15.52 34.63
CA MET A 81 4.44 -14.97 33.30
C MET A 81 3.20 -15.67 32.73
N SER A 82 2.60 -15.09 31.67
CA SER A 82 1.53 -15.80 30.96
C SER A 82 2.06 -17.03 30.22
N GLU A 83 1.21 -18.01 30.04
CA GLU A 83 1.53 -19.23 29.31
C GLU A 83 1.84 -18.93 27.83
N ALA A 84 1.21 -17.90 27.26
CA ALA A 84 1.52 -17.39 25.92
C ALA A 84 2.97 -16.92 25.80
N TYR A 85 3.44 -16.11 26.76
CA TYR A 85 4.82 -15.66 26.78
C TYR A 85 5.79 -16.82 27.02
N ALA A 86 5.50 -17.69 28.01
CA ALA A 86 6.33 -18.86 28.28
C ALA A 86 6.49 -19.78 27.08
N SER A 87 5.38 -20.06 26.35
CA SER A 87 5.42 -20.86 25.13
C SER A 87 6.21 -20.18 24.00
N THR A 88 6.13 -18.86 23.86
CA THR A 88 6.91 -18.09 22.87
C THR A 88 8.41 -18.13 23.16
N VAL A 89 8.81 -18.04 24.43
CA VAL A 89 10.20 -18.22 24.87
C VAL A 89 10.68 -19.65 24.57
N ARG A 90 9.87 -20.66 24.91
CA ARG A 90 10.14 -22.08 24.61
C ARG A 90 10.32 -22.32 23.10
N ILE A 91 9.42 -21.81 22.25
CA ILE A 91 9.55 -21.88 20.78
C ILE A 91 10.88 -21.29 20.35
N SER A 92 11.27 -20.16 20.92
CA SER A 92 12.46 -19.43 20.47
C SER A 92 13.77 -20.10 20.89
N LEU A 93 13.83 -20.76 22.06
CA LEU A 93 15.08 -21.17 22.68
C LEU A 93 15.20 -22.68 22.96
N GLU A 94 14.07 -23.42 23.00
CA GLU A 94 14.06 -24.84 23.38
C GLU A 94 13.61 -25.75 22.22
N VAL A 95 12.72 -25.26 21.32
CA VAL A 95 12.27 -26.02 20.15
C VAL A 95 13.35 -26.00 19.06
N PRO A 96 13.87 -27.15 18.59
CA PRO A 96 14.86 -27.20 17.53
C PRO A 96 14.35 -26.51 16.24
N GLY A 97 15.04 -25.45 15.80
CA GLY A 97 14.64 -24.63 14.66
C GLY A 97 13.50 -23.65 14.91
N GLY A 98 12.90 -23.64 16.11
CA GLY A 98 11.74 -22.81 16.45
C GLY A 98 12.02 -21.32 16.31
N LEU A 99 13.20 -20.86 16.72
CA LEU A 99 13.64 -19.47 16.50
C LEU A 99 13.63 -19.12 15.01
N LEU A 100 14.20 -19.98 14.16
CA LEU A 100 14.24 -19.71 12.70
C LEU A 100 12.82 -19.64 12.14
N VAL A 101 11.93 -20.56 12.48
CA VAL A 101 10.54 -20.56 12.00
C VAL A 101 9.82 -19.29 12.44
N ARG A 102 9.98 -18.85 13.71
CA ARG A 102 9.41 -17.61 14.23
C ARG A 102 9.96 -16.38 13.51
N GLN A 103 11.28 -16.34 13.23
CA GLN A 103 11.90 -15.24 12.50
C GLN A 103 11.46 -15.22 11.03
N VAL A 104 11.35 -16.38 10.37
CA VAL A 104 10.82 -16.49 8.99
C VAL A 104 9.38 -15.97 8.93
N HIS A 105 8.53 -16.35 9.90
CA HIS A 105 7.15 -15.88 9.99
C HIS A 105 7.10 -14.35 10.09
N HIS A 106 7.89 -13.78 10.98
CA HIS A 106 7.95 -12.32 11.19
C HIS A 106 8.47 -11.59 9.94
N TRP A 107 9.64 -12.01 9.39
CA TRP A 107 10.20 -11.37 8.19
C TRP A 107 9.30 -11.50 6.98
N ALA A 108 8.70 -12.67 6.76
CA ALA A 108 7.76 -12.88 5.66
C ALA A 108 6.54 -11.97 5.76
N SER A 109 6.01 -11.72 6.97
CA SER A 109 4.88 -10.79 7.18
C SER A 109 5.26 -9.34 6.87
N LEU A 110 6.46 -8.89 7.27
CA LEU A 110 6.96 -7.55 6.94
C LEU A 110 7.15 -7.37 5.42
N VAL A 111 7.73 -8.37 4.75
CA VAL A 111 7.92 -8.37 3.29
C VAL A 111 6.58 -8.41 2.57
N PHE A 112 5.60 -9.17 3.05
CA PHE A 112 4.25 -9.23 2.51
C PHE A 112 3.58 -7.85 2.48
N ILE A 113 3.57 -7.13 3.63
CA ILE A 113 2.98 -5.79 3.72
C ILE A 113 3.72 -4.81 2.80
N ALA A 114 5.05 -4.83 2.80
CA ALA A 114 5.87 -3.95 1.96
C ALA A 114 5.62 -4.21 0.46
N ALA A 115 5.59 -5.47 0.04
CA ALA A 115 5.34 -5.87 -1.35
C ALA A 115 3.92 -5.51 -1.80
N LEU A 116 2.92 -5.73 -0.94
CA LEU A 116 1.53 -5.38 -1.24
C LEU A 116 1.35 -3.86 -1.34
N SER A 117 1.98 -3.08 -0.46
CA SER A 117 2.02 -1.62 -0.52
C SER A 117 2.68 -1.12 -1.82
N ALA A 118 3.82 -1.70 -2.20
CA ALA A 118 4.51 -1.36 -3.44
C ALA A 118 3.67 -1.74 -4.68
N HIS A 119 2.98 -2.88 -4.64
CA HIS A 119 2.06 -3.29 -5.70
C HIS A 119 0.87 -2.32 -5.83
N LEU A 120 0.29 -1.90 -4.72
CA LEU A 120 -0.79 -0.92 -4.69
C LEU A 120 -0.33 0.42 -5.28
N LEU A 121 0.85 0.92 -4.89
CA LEU A 121 1.46 2.13 -5.46
C LEU A 121 1.69 2.02 -6.97
N ARG A 122 2.17 0.86 -7.42
CA ARG A 122 2.34 0.59 -8.86
C ARG A 122 1.02 0.65 -9.62
N VAL A 123 -0.03 -0.02 -9.09
CA VAL A 123 -1.38 -0.01 -9.68
C VAL A 123 -1.91 1.42 -9.75
N PHE A 124 -1.71 2.20 -8.69
CA PHE A 124 -2.12 3.60 -8.63
C PHE A 124 -1.38 4.45 -9.67
N LEU A 125 -0.05 4.43 -9.68
CA LEU A 125 0.78 5.22 -10.59
C LEU A 125 0.50 4.89 -12.06
N ALA A 126 0.27 3.61 -12.38
CA ALA A 126 -0.03 3.17 -13.73
C ALA A 126 -1.50 3.42 -14.16
N GLY A 127 -2.37 3.88 -13.25
CA GLY A 127 -3.81 4.03 -13.51
C GLY A 127 -4.52 2.71 -13.77
N ALA A 128 -3.96 1.61 -13.26
CA ALA A 128 -4.51 0.27 -13.47
C ALA A 128 -5.77 -0.02 -12.61
N PHE A 129 -6.36 1.01 -12.07
CA PHE A 129 -7.63 1.00 -11.31
C PHE A 129 -8.83 1.50 -12.12
N ARG A 130 -8.65 1.89 -13.40
CA ARG A 130 -9.70 2.50 -14.23
C ARG A 130 -10.76 1.49 -14.69
N GLY A 131 -11.94 1.99 -15.04
CA GLY A 131 -13.03 1.20 -15.60
C GLY A 131 -13.43 0.01 -14.73
N TYR A 132 -13.49 -1.17 -15.31
CA TYR A 132 -13.84 -2.41 -14.63
C TYR A 132 -12.79 -2.90 -13.62
N ARG A 133 -11.56 -2.34 -13.64
CA ARG A 133 -10.48 -2.70 -12.71
C ARG A 133 -10.66 -2.08 -11.31
N ARG A 134 -11.68 -1.23 -11.10
CA ARG A 134 -11.98 -0.62 -9.79
C ARG A 134 -12.24 -1.64 -8.69
N ILE A 135 -12.92 -2.74 -9.01
CA ILE A 135 -13.16 -3.82 -8.04
C ILE A 135 -11.83 -4.43 -7.59
N GLY A 136 -10.92 -4.71 -8.52
CA GLY A 136 -9.57 -5.20 -8.20
C GLY A 136 -8.77 -4.22 -7.33
N TRP A 137 -8.93 -2.91 -7.54
CA TRP A 137 -8.35 -1.86 -6.71
C TRP A 137 -8.87 -1.90 -5.27
N LEU A 138 -10.21 -1.97 -5.10
CA LEU A 138 -10.83 -2.05 -3.77
C LEU A 138 -10.42 -3.32 -3.02
N ILE A 139 -10.32 -4.46 -3.73
CA ILE A 139 -9.83 -5.71 -3.13
C ILE A 139 -8.37 -5.58 -2.68
N LEU A 140 -7.49 -4.99 -3.48
CA LEU A 140 -6.10 -4.76 -3.08
C LEU A 140 -5.99 -3.85 -1.86
N LEU A 141 -6.82 -2.81 -1.79
CA LEU A 141 -6.87 -1.91 -0.63
C LEU A 141 -7.38 -2.66 0.62
N ALA A 142 -8.42 -3.47 0.48
CA ALA A 142 -8.93 -4.32 1.56
C ALA A 142 -7.88 -5.34 2.03
N LEU A 143 -7.16 -5.98 1.10
CA LEU A 143 -6.07 -6.90 1.41
C LEU A 143 -4.95 -6.21 2.20
N LEU A 144 -4.60 -4.96 1.86
CA LEU A 144 -3.60 -4.20 2.61
C LEU A 144 -4.07 -3.91 4.04
N VAL A 145 -5.31 -3.45 4.21
CA VAL A 145 -5.88 -3.16 5.54
C VAL A 145 -5.95 -4.43 6.39
N LEU A 146 -6.47 -5.53 5.83
CA LEU A 146 -6.52 -6.83 6.52
C LEU A 146 -5.11 -7.37 6.82
N GLY A 147 -4.16 -7.22 5.89
CA GLY A 147 -2.78 -7.64 6.09
C GLY A 147 -2.08 -6.87 7.22
N ILE A 148 -2.34 -5.56 7.34
CA ILE A 148 -1.83 -4.74 8.46
C ILE A 148 -2.48 -5.19 9.78
N ALA A 149 -3.80 -5.39 9.81
CA ALA A 149 -4.50 -5.88 11.00
C ALA A 149 -3.98 -7.26 11.42
N GLU A 150 -3.85 -8.17 10.47
CA GLU A 150 -3.33 -9.53 10.67
C GLU A 150 -1.92 -9.53 11.28
N ALA A 151 -1.02 -8.73 10.72
CA ALA A 151 0.34 -8.61 11.22
C ALA A 151 0.40 -7.98 12.62
N TYR A 152 -0.49 -7.02 12.92
CA TYR A 152 -0.59 -6.43 14.25
C TYR A 152 -1.11 -7.43 15.29
N LEU A 153 -2.15 -8.20 14.96
CA LEU A 153 -2.66 -9.23 15.84
C LEU A 153 -1.59 -10.29 16.14
N GLY A 154 -0.87 -10.79 15.13
CA GLY A 154 0.21 -11.73 15.30
C GLY A 154 1.38 -11.18 16.13
N HIS A 155 1.71 -9.89 15.94
CA HIS A 155 2.72 -9.20 16.75
C HIS A 155 2.32 -9.12 18.23
N SER A 156 1.03 -9.11 18.53
CA SER A 156 0.48 -8.95 19.89
C SER A 156 0.34 -10.26 20.65
N LEU A 157 0.48 -11.45 20.01
CA LEU A 157 0.29 -12.75 20.64
C LEU A 157 1.34 -13.12 21.70
N PRO A 158 2.63 -12.74 21.58
CA PRO A 158 3.67 -13.16 22.52
C PRO A 158 3.47 -12.72 23.96
N ASP A 159 2.68 -11.70 24.24
CA ASP A 159 2.46 -11.11 25.57
C ASP A 159 3.78 -10.70 26.27
N ASP A 160 4.74 -10.24 25.45
CA ASP A 160 5.97 -9.62 25.95
C ASP A 160 5.74 -8.13 26.27
N MET A 161 6.70 -7.49 26.94
CA MET A 161 6.58 -6.09 27.34
C MET A 161 6.31 -5.14 26.16
N GLN A 162 6.83 -5.42 24.97
CA GLN A 162 6.59 -4.60 23.79
C GLN A 162 5.18 -4.78 23.23
N SER A 163 4.74 -6.03 23.06
CA SER A 163 3.43 -6.36 22.50
C SER A 163 2.29 -5.99 23.45
N GLY A 164 2.45 -6.26 24.75
CA GLY A 164 1.48 -5.87 25.77
C GLY A 164 1.33 -4.35 25.91
N THR A 165 2.45 -3.60 25.82
CA THR A 165 2.40 -2.13 25.75
C THR A 165 1.64 -1.66 24.51
N GLY A 166 1.84 -2.30 23.35
CA GLY A 166 1.07 -2.01 22.13
C GLY A 166 -0.43 -2.25 22.32
N LEU A 167 -0.81 -3.34 22.98
CA LEU A 167 -2.22 -3.63 23.32
C LEU A 167 -2.80 -2.59 24.27
N ARG A 168 -2.04 -2.13 25.28
CA ARG A 168 -2.49 -1.06 26.18
C ARG A 168 -2.72 0.27 25.46
N VAL A 169 -1.84 0.62 24.54
CA VAL A 169 -2.05 1.80 23.66
C VAL A 169 -3.31 1.62 22.81
N THR A 170 -3.55 0.42 22.29
CA THR A 170 -4.76 0.11 21.52
C THR A 170 -6.02 0.21 22.38
N GLU A 171 -5.99 -0.25 23.62
CA GLU A 171 -7.08 -0.03 24.59
C GLU A 171 -7.39 1.45 24.74
N GLY A 172 -6.37 2.28 24.96
CA GLY A 172 -6.53 3.74 25.05
C GLY A 172 -7.18 4.34 23.79
N TYR A 173 -6.83 3.84 22.61
CA TYR A 173 -7.47 4.25 21.36
C TYR A 173 -8.94 3.82 21.26
N LEU A 174 -9.26 2.60 21.70
CA LEU A 174 -10.64 2.11 21.75
C LEU A 174 -11.47 2.93 22.73
N LEU A 175 -10.97 3.19 23.94
CA LEU A 175 -11.63 3.99 24.96
C LEU A 175 -11.86 5.44 24.50
N ALA A 176 -10.95 6.02 23.75
CA ALA A 176 -11.08 7.35 23.17
C ALA A 176 -12.13 7.44 22.03
N THR A 177 -12.68 6.28 21.58
CA THR A 177 -13.73 6.27 20.55
C THR A 177 -15.02 6.88 21.11
N PRO A 178 -15.55 7.95 20.49
CA PRO A 178 -16.71 8.63 21.01
C PRO A 178 -17.91 7.68 21.18
N VAL A 179 -18.64 7.82 22.30
CA VAL A 179 -19.90 7.13 22.63
C VAL A 179 -19.73 5.62 22.89
N ILE A 180 -19.01 4.88 22.04
CA ILE A 180 -18.96 3.41 22.07
C ILE A 180 -17.62 2.85 22.60
N GLY A 181 -16.70 3.71 23.04
CA GLY A 181 -15.32 3.31 23.38
C GLY A 181 -15.24 2.20 24.44
N THR A 182 -15.98 2.35 25.54
CA THR A 182 -16.04 1.33 26.59
C THR A 182 -16.60 -0.02 26.09
N TRP A 183 -17.61 0.01 25.21
CA TRP A 183 -18.16 -1.19 24.59
C TRP A 183 -17.15 -1.87 23.67
N LEU A 184 -16.39 -1.07 22.91
CA LEU A 184 -15.33 -1.61 22.04
C LEU A 184 -14.19 -2.21 22.84
N SER A 185 -13.75 -1.55 23.91
CA SER A 185 -12.73 -2.09 24.81
C SER A 185 -13.21 -3.41 25.42
N TRP A 186 -14.43 -3.46 25.97
CA TRP A 186 -14.99 -4.69 26.51
C TRP A 186 -15.15 -5.79 25.45
N LEU A 187 -15.55 -5.47 24.23
CA LEU A 187 -15.67 -6.43 23.13
C LEU A 187 -14.31 -7.09 22.81
N VAL A 188 -13.23 -6.29 22.81
CA VAL A 188 -11.88 -6.77 22.47
C VAL A 188 -11.24 -7.50 23.64
N PHE A 189 -11.19 -6.86 24.82
CA PHE A 189 -10.48 -7.39 25.99
C PHE A 189 -11.34 -8.32 26.85
N GLY A 190 -12.65 -8.12 26.87
CA GLY A 190 -13.62 -8.96 27.57
C GLY A 190 -13.81 -8.63 29.03
N ASP A 191 -12.86 -7.96 29.65
CA ASP A 191 -12.82 -7.55 31.04
C ASP A 191 -11.88 -6.34 31.19
N GLU A 192 -11.54 -5.96 32.44
CA GLU A 192 -10.51 -4.97 32.72
C GLU A 192 -9.16 -5.39 32.12
N PHE A 193 -8.48 -4.42 31.49
CA PHE A 193 -7.21 -4.68 30.79
C PHE A 193 -6.15 -5.28 31.74
N PRO A 194 -5.38 -6.32 31.32
CA PRO A 194 -5.33 -6.90 29.95
C PRO A 194 -6.43 -7.92 29.65
N GLY A 195 -7.20 -8.38 30.64
CA GLY A 195 -8.23 -9.40 30.50
C GLY A 195 -7.68 -10.81 30.24
N ASP A 196 -8.38 -11.83 30.75
CA ASP A 196 -7.92 -13.23 30.64
C ASP A 196 -8.16 -13.83 29.24
N GLN A 197 -9.00 -13.21 28.42
CA GLN A 197 -9.44 -13.77 27.15
C GLN A 197 -8.73 -13.16 25.93
N ILE A 198 -7.94 -12.12 26.12
CA ILE A 198 -7.41 -11.32 24.99
C ILE A 198 -6.57 -12.18 24.04
N ILE A 199 -5.61 -12.95 24.53
CA ILE A 199 -4.72 -13.75 23.67
C ILE A 199 -5.50 -14.83 22.92
N GLY A 200 -6.48 -15.48 23.57
CA GLY A 200 -7.34 -16.46 22.92
C GLY A 200 -8.18 -15.85 21.77
N ARG A 201 -8.73 -14.65 21.98
CA ARG A 201 -9.48 -13.91 20.95
C ARG A 201 -8.59 -13.49 19.80
N LEU A 202 -7.43 -12.91 20.11
CA LEU A 202 -6.45 -12.52 19.09
C LEU A 202 -5.98 -13.73 18.27
N THR A 203 -5.73 -14.86 18.92
CA THR A 203 -5.36 -16.11 18.25
C THR A 203 -6.46 -16.59 17.31
N THR A 204 -7.72 -16.54 17.74
CA THR A 204 -8.85 -16.91 16.87
C THR A 204 -8.94 -16.02 15.62
N LEU A 205 -8.76 -14.72 15.80
CA LEU A 205 -8.74 -13.76 14.68
C LEU A 205 -7.54 -14.01 13.77
N HIS A 206 -6.33 -14.14 14.33
CA HIS A 206 -5.07 -14.26 13.61
C HIS A 206 -4.88 -15.62 12.91
N VAL A 207 -5.30 -16.70 13.52
CA VAL A 207 -5.06 -18.05 12.96
C VAL A 207 -6.17 -18.47 11.99
N TRP A 208 -7.42 -18.03 12.22
CA TRP A 208 -8.58 -18.54 11.49
C TRP A 208 -9.30 -17.50 10.66
N ILE A 209 -9.74 -16.40 11.28
CA ILE A 209 -10.70 -15.49 10.65
C ILE A 209 -10.03 -14.62 9.58
N LEU A 210 -8.99 -13.87 9.96
CA LEU A 210 -8.33 -12.95 9.02
C LEU A 210 -7.60 -13.67 7.89
N PRO A 211 -6.85 -14.77 8.13
CA PRO A 211 -6.25 -15.53 7.03
C PRO A 211 -7.29 -16.07 6.04
N ALA A 212 -8.44 -16.58 6.53
CA ALA A 212 -9.51 -17.06 5.65
C ALA A 212 -10.07 -15.93 4.77
N LEU A 213 -10.28 -14.73 5.33
CA LEU A 213 -10.71 -13.55 4.59
C LEU A 213 -9.67 -13.11 3.56
N ILE A 214 -8.38 -13.04 3.95
CA ILE A 214 -7.28 -12.67 3.05
C ILE A 214 -7.17 -13.67 1.90
N ILE A 215 -7.20 -14.98 2.18
CA ILE A 215 -7.17 -16.05 1.17
C ILE A 215 -8.36 -15.91 0.22
N GLY A 216 -9.57 -15.72 0.75
CA GLY A 216 -10.78 -15.55 -0.06
C GLY A 216 -10.69 -14.33 -1.00
N LEU A 217 -10.30 -13.17 -0.48
CA LEU A 217 -10.12 -11.95 -1.28
C LEU A 217 -8.99 -12.07 -2.29
N ALA A 218 -7.85 -12.67 -1.90
CA ALA A 218 -6.74 -12.92 -2.80
C ALA A 218 -7.13 -13.86 -3.95
N ALA A 219 -7.90 -14.92 -3.66
CA ALA A 219 -8.43 -15.82 -4.67
C ALA A 219 -9.36 -15.10 -5.66
N VAL A 220 -10.27 -14.27 -5.17
CA VAL A 220 -11.14 -13.44 -6.03
C VAL A 220 -10.30 -12.51 -6.89
N TRP A 221 -9.31 -11.83 -6.31
CA TRP A 221 -8.42 -10.93 -7.05
C TRP A 221 -7.63 -11.67 -8.14
N LEU A 222 -7.08 -12.85 -7.84
CA LEU A 222 -6.35 -13.68 -8.81
C LEU A 222 -7.26 -14.15 -9.94
N VAL A 223 -8.49 -14.57 -9.65
CA VAL A 223 -9.48 -14.96 -10.67
C VAL A 223 -9.82 -13.79 -11.58
N LEU A 224 -10.04 -12.59 -11.02
CA LEU A 224 -10.30 -11.38 -11.81
C LEU A 224 -9.08 -10.98 -12.66
N ALA A 225 -7.87 -11.12 -12.14
CA ALA A 225 -6.63 -10.85 -12.87
C ALA A 225 -6.43 -11.84 -14.01
N TYR A 226 -6.65 -13.13 -13.77
CA TYR A 226 -6.54 -14.20 -14.76
C TYR A 226 -7.57 -14.07 -15.88
N ARG A 227 -8.85 -13.82 -15.55
CA ARG A 227 -9.90 -13.61 -16.56
C ARG A 227 -9.60 -12.44 -17.48
N ARG A 228 -9.08 -11.34 -16.95
CA ARG A 228 -8.67 -10.16 -17.72
C ARG A 228 -7.54 -10.48 -18.68
N TRP A 229 -6.50 -11.13 -18.18
CA TRP A 229 -5.37 -11.52 -19.00
C TRP A 229 -5.77 -12.46 -20.16
N GLN A 230 -6.75 -13.36 -19.94
CA GLN A 230 -7.27 -14.22 -21.00
C GLN A 230 -8.14 -13.49 -22.03
N ALA A 231 -8.66 -12.33 -21.71
CA ALA A 231 -9.45 -11.51 -22.63
C ALA A 231 -8.58 -10.69 -23.60
N GLU A 232 -7.26 -10.63 -23.40
CA GLU A 232 -6.32 -10.01 -24.34
C GLU A 232 -6.26 -10.85 -25.65
N GLU A 233 -6.26 -10.17 -26.81
CA GLU A 233 -6.27 -10.85 -28.14
C GLU A 233 -5.03 -11.73 -28.35
N GLU A 234 -3.86 -11.29 -27.86
CA GLU A 234 -2.61 -12.06 -27.86
C GLU A 234 -1.94 -12.01 -26.48
N PRO A 235 -2.37 -12.84 -25.54
CA PRO A 235 -1.82 -12.82 -24.19
C PRO A 235 -0.33 -13.23 -24.19
N ALA A 236 0.54 -12.29 -23.87
CA ALA A 236 1.96 -12.53 -23.74
C ALA A 236 2.25 -13.37 -22.48
N GLY A 237 2.81 -14.57 -22.62
CA GLY A 237 3.10 -15.42 -21.48
C GLY A 237 3.88 -16.69 -21.85
N ASP A 238 4.20 -17.49 -20.85
CA ASP A 238 4.91 -18.75 -21.00
C ASP A 238 3.94 -19.95 -20.97
N PRO A 239 4.25 -21.03 -21.71
CA PRO A 239 3.55 -22.30 -21.54
C PRO A 239 3.80 -22.85 -20.14
N LEU A 240 2.84 -23.65 -19.62
CA LEU A 240 2.84 -24.11 -18.22
C LEU A 240 4.19 -24.64 -17.70
N PRO A 241 4.97 -25.48 -18.44
CA PRO A 241 6.25 -25.99 -17.92
C PRO A 241 7.28 -24.86 -17.71
N ARG A 242 7.38 -23.91 -18.64
CA ARG A 242 8.28 -22.74 -18.50
C ARG A 242 7.82 -21.79 -17.41
N TYR A 243 6.52 -21.56 -17.33
CA TYR A 243 5.91 -20.78 -16.25
C TYR A 243 6.22 -21.39 -14.88
N ALA A 244 5.99 -22.69 -14.71
CA ALA A 244 6.26 -23.39 -13.46
C ALA A 244 7.75 -23.33 -13.07
N ALA A 245 8.66 -23.55 -14.03
CA ALA A 245 10.11 -23.44 -13.77
C ALA A 245 10.51 -22.02 -13.37
N ARG A 246 10.02 -20.98 -14.08
CA ARG A 246 10.32 -19.57 -13.80
C ARG A 246 9.76 -19.12 -12.46
N MET A 247 8.48 -19.40 -12.21
CA MET A 247 7.81 -19.00 -10.97
C MET A 247 8.29 -19.83 -9.77
N GLY A 248 8.59 -21.12 -9.97
CA GLY A 248 9.22 -21.96 -8.96
C GLY A 248 10.63 -21.49 -8.59
N GLY A 249 11.45 -21.13 -9.57
CA GLY A 249 12.77 -20.52 -9.34
C GLY A 249 12.67 -19.19 -8.59
N LEU A 250 11.71 -18.34 -8.97
CA LEU A 250 11.45 -17.09 -8.27
C LEU A 250 10.98 -17.32 -6.82
N ALA A 251 10.11 -18.31 -6.61
CA ALA A 251 9.65 -18.67 -5.27
C ALA A 251 10.79 -19.16 -4.38
N LEU A 252 11.67 -20.01 -4.91
CA LEU A 252 12.87 -20.47 -4.19
C LEU A 252 13.81 -19.31 -3.85
N LEU A 253 14.04 -18.38 -4.79
CA LEU A 253 14.89 -17.21 -4.56
C LEU A 253 14.32 -16.30 -3.47
N ILE A 254 13.04 -15.96 -3.54
CA ILE A 254 12.37 -15.10 -2.55
C ILE A 254 12.35 -15.77 -1.19
N SER A 255 11.93 -17.04 -1.12
CA SER A 255 11.88 -17.78 0.15
C SER A 255 13.28 -17.94 0.74
N GLY A 256 14.29 -18.29 -0.08
CA GLY A 256 15.68 -18.39 0.35
C GLY A 256 16.23 -17.06 0.88
N ALA A 257 15.92 -15.94 0.24
CA ALA A 257 16.32 -14.62 0.71
C ALA A 257 15.65 -14.26 2.06
N ILE A 258 14.36 -14.55 2.24
CA ILE A 258 13.64 -14.33 3.51
C ILE A 258 14.22 -15.21 4.62
N VAL A 259 14.48 -16.50 4.34
CA VAL A 259 15.08 -17.43 5.31
C VAL A 259 16.50 -16.99 5.69
N ALA A 260 17.32 -16.58 4.73
CA ALA A 260 18.66 -16.05 4.99
C ALA A 260 18.62 -14.78 5.86
N MET A 261 17.71 -13.88 5.57
CA MET A 261 17.49 -12.67 6.35
C MET A 261 17.01 -13.01 7.78
N ALA A 262 16.09 -13.96 7.92
CA ALA A 262 15.59 -14.46 9.20
C ALA A 262 16.69 -15.14 10.05
N ALA A 263 17.63 -15.83 9.40
CA ALA A 263 18.77 -16.44 10.08
C ALA A 263 19.83 -15.42 10.51
N ALA A 264 20.04 -14.36 9.71
CA ALA A 264 21.09 -13.37 9.93
C ALA A 264 20.67 -12.21 10.85
N VAL A 265 19.38 -11.81 10.82
CA VAL A 265 18.88 -10.61 11.50
C VAL A 265 17.66 -10.96 12.33
N GLN A 266 17.81 -10.92 13.66
CA GLN A 266 16.71 -11.13 14.58
C GLN A 266 15.81 -9.90 14.65
N VAL A 267 14.51 -10.13 14.56
CA VAL A 267 13.46 -9.14 14.78
C VAL A 267 12.66 -9.56 16.00
N ASN A 268 12.39 -8.61 16.89
CA ASN A 268 11.63 -8.80 18.12
C ASN A 268 12.12 -10.00 18.98
N PRO A 269 13.30 -9.89 19.61
CA PRO A 269 13.80 -10.89 20.53
C PRO A 269 13.02 -10.82 21.86
N VAL A 270 11.84 -11.48 21.92
CA VAL A 270 10.86 -11.40 23.02
C VAL A 270 11.45 -11.68 24.39
N TRP A 271 12.46 -12.57 24.48
CA TRP A 271 13.13 -12.90 25.75
C TRP A 271 13.95 -11.75 26.35
N LEU A 272 14.31 -10.74 25.57
CA LEU A 272 15.00 -9.53 26.04
C LEU A 272 14.03 -8.49 26.58
N TRP A 273 12.77 -8.51 26.13
CA TRP A 273 11.73 -7.59 26.58
C TRP A 273 11.17 -8.00 27.96
N GLY A 274 11.14 -9.28 28.26
CA GLY A 274 10.46 -9.84 29.43
C GLY A 274 8.94 -9.97 29.25
N PRO A 275 8.26 -10.63 30.21
CA PRO A 275 6.81 -10.74 30.21
C PRO A 275 6.16 -9.37 30.40
N PHE A 276 4.95 -9.19 29.88
CA PHE A 276 4.19 -7.95 30.06
C PHE A 276 3.85 -7.71 31.53
N ASP A 277 4.12 -6.49 31.97
CA ASP A 277 3.73 -5.97 33.29
C ASP A 277 3.02 -4.63 33.11
N ALA A 278 1.73 -4.59 33.43
CA ALA A 278 0.89 -3.40 33.26
C ALA A 278 1.35 -2.20 34.12
N ALA A 279 2.12 -2.45 35.20
CA ALA A 279 2.65 -1.40 36.06
C ALA A 279 3.90 -0.72 35.48
N GLN A 280 4.48 -1.27 34.40
CA GLN A 280 5.70 -0.76 33.79
C GLN A 280 5.41 -0.17 32.38
N ALA A 281 6.16 0.88 32.04
CA ALA A 281 6.19 1.43 30.69
C ALA A 281 7.64 1.35 30.15
N PRO A 282 7.95 0.43 29.23
CA PRO A 282 9.30 0.25 28.75
C PRO A 282 9.72 1.44 27.88
N ALA A 283 10.89 2.01 28.20
CA ALA A 283 11.51 2.98 27.33
C ALA A 283 11.88 2.32 25.99
N GLY A 284 11.57 2.97 24.89
CA GLY A 284 11.96 2.45 23.58
C GLY A 284 10.97 1.48 22.92
N SER A 285 9.82 1.17 23.54
CA SER A 285 8.75 0.44 22.87
C SER A 285 8.27 1.19 21.62
N ARG A 286 8.13 0.49 20.49
CA ARG A 286 7.73 1.05 19.20
C ARG A 286 6.68 0.17 18.56
N PRO A 287 5.66 0.78 17.91
CA PRO A 287 4.78 0.02 17.06
C PRO A 287 5.56 -0.53 15.84
N PRO A 288 5.08 -1.62 15.22
CA PRO A 288 5.60 -2.08 13.94
C PRO A 288 5.64 -0.95 12.91
N TRP A 289 6.62 -0.98 11.99
CA TRP A 289 6.88 0.11 11.04
C TRP A 289 5.66 0.56 10.25
N TYR A 290 4.74 -0.36 9.92
CA TYR A 290 3.52 -0.07 9.15
C TYR A 290 2.45 0.68 9.95
N LEU A 291 2.57 0.75 11.29
CA LEU A 291 1.72 1.54 12.18
C LEU A 291 2.43 2.77 12.74
N GLY A 292 3.74 2.90 12.54
CA GLY A 292 4.53 4.00 13.10
C GLY A 292 4.02 5.40 12.73
N PHE A 293 3.35 5.53 11.58
CA PHE A 293 2.74 6.81 11.17
C PHE A 293 1.57 7.22 12.09
N LEU A 294 0.83 6.27 12.67
CA LEU A 294 -0.25 6.56 13.63
C LEU A 294 0.32 7.09 14.93
N ASP A 295 1.36 6.42 15.47
CA ASP A 295 2.06 6.89 16.67
C ASP A 295 2.63 8.30 16.45
N GLY A 296 3.26 8.54 15.28
CA GLY A 296 3.74 9.86 14.92
C GLY A 296 2.64 10.90 14.80
N ALA A 297 1.49 10.55 14.26
CA ALA A 297 0.36 11.46 14.17
C ALA A 297 -0.17 11.85 15.56
N VAL A 298 -0.24 10.90 16.49
CA VAL A 298 -0.61 11.18 17.90
C VAL A 298 0.43 12.08 18.56
N ARG A 299 1.73 11.82 18.39
CA ARG A 299 2.81 12.64 18.99
C ARG A 299 2.88 14.06 18.46
N LEU A 300 2.49 14.30 17.20
CA LEU A 300 2.48 15.63 16.60
C LEU A 300 1.19 16.39 16.85
N MET A 301 0.10 15.72 17.20
CA MET A 301 -1.20 16.37 17.40
C MET A 301 -1.17 17.22 18.68
N PRO A 302 -1.59 18.50 18.65
CA PRO A 302 -1.74 19.29 19.84
C PRO A 302 -2.77 18.67 20.81
N PRO A 303 -2.67 18.92 22.14
CA PRO A 303 -3.56 18.36 23.14
C PRO A 303 -4.92 19.09 23.17
N TRP A 304 -5.61 19.08 22.05
CA TRP A 304 -6.94 19.69 21.92
C TRP A 304 -8.02 18.75 22.44
N GLU A 305 -8.93 19.31 23.19
CA GLU A 305 -10.10 18.67 23.73
C GLU A 305 -11.36 19.44 23.32
N LEU A 306 -12.44 18.73 23.13
CA LEU A 306 -13.74 19.30 22.76
C LEU A 306 -14.84 18.68 23.63
N ASP A 307 -15.50 19.49 24.43
CA ASP A 307 -16.64 19.02 25.23
C ASP A 307 -17.93 19.11 24.42
N VAL A 308 -18.56 17.98 24.17
CA VAL A 308 -19.79 17.84 23.40
C VAL A 308 -20.80 17.00 24.19
N PHE A 309 -21.94 17.58 24.55
CA PHE A 309 -23.02 16.89 25.29
C PHE A 309 -22.53 16.18 26.57
N GLY A 310 -21.57 16.77 27.29
CA GLY A 310 -21.01 16.20 28.52
C GLY A 310 -19.96 15.10 28.30
N TYR A 311 -19.52 14.88 27.07
CA TYR A 311 -18.40 14.01 26.73
C TYR A 311 -17.20 14.84 26.32
N THR A 312 -16.03 14.57 26.92
CA THR A 312 -14.76 15.16 26.47
C THR A 312 -14.17 14.32 25.35
N LEU A 313 -14.13 14.89 24.13
CA LEU A 313 -13.45 14.30 22.99
C LEU A 313 -11.99 14.70 22.97
N THR A 314 -11.10 13.76 23.19
CA THR A 314 -9.64 13.97 23.11
C THR A 314 -9.22 13.96 21.64
N LEU A 315 -9.25 15.12 21.00
CA LEU A 315 -8.94 15.27 19.56
C LEU A 315 -7.52 14.83 19.23
N SER A 316 -6.58 14.92 20.19
CA SER A 316 -5.21 14.42 20.05
C SER A 316 -5.11 12.92 19.80
N VAL A 317 -6.15 12.15 20.09
CA VAL A 317 -6.26 10.70 19.81
C VAL A 317 -7.26 10.46 18.67
N VAL A 318 -8.47 11.01 18.76
CA VAL A 318 -9.56 10.75 17.80
C VAL A 318 -9.15 11.13 16.36
N VAL A 319 -8.52 12.29 16.20
CA VAL A 319 -8.14 12.77 14.86
C VAL A 319 -7.05 11.88 14.24
N PRO A 320 -5.88 11.62 14.88
CA PRO A 320 -4.83 10.82 14.27
C PRO A 320 -5.17 9.33 14.11
N VAL A 321 -5.94 8.76 15.02
CA VAL A 321 -6.19 7.29 15.03
C VAL A 321 -7.43 6.89 14.24
N MET A 322 -8.46 7.73 14.18
CA MET A 322 -9.73 7.41 13.51
C MET A 322 -9.96 8.25 12.26
N VAL A 323 -9.92 9.58 12.40
CA VAL A 323 -10.26 10.49 11.29
C VAL A 323 -9.21 10.40 10.18
N LEU A 324 -7.93 10.49 10.51
CA LEU A 324 -6.83 10.46 9.52
C LEU A 324 -6.82 9.16 8.71
N PRO A 325 -6.77 7.94 9.30
CA PRO A 325 -6.82 6.70 8.53
C PRO A 325 -8.12 6.55 7.75
N GLY A 326 -9.26 6.93 8.33
CA GLY A 326 -10.56 6.88 7.68
C GLY A 326 -10.61 7.76 6.42
N VAL A 327 -10.13 9.01 6.51
CA VAL A 327 -10.05 9.94 5.37
C VAL A 327 -9.08 9.44 4.32
N LEU A 328 -7.91 8.93 4.71
CA LEU A 328 -6.93 8.37 3.78
C LEU A 328 -7.48 7.17 3.03
N LEU A 329 -8.09 6.21 3.73
CA LEU A 329 -8.70 5.02 3.13
C LEU A 329 -9.88 5.37 2.22
N ALA A 330 -10.77 6.26 2.67
CA ALA A 330 -11.89 6.73 1.85
C ALA A 330 -11.40 7.46 0.59
N SER A 331 -10.38 8.31 0.72
CA SER A 331 -9.78 9.03 -0.41
C SER A 331 -9.17 8.05 -1.43
N LEU A 332 -8.42 7.05 -0.98
CA LEU A 332 -7.85 6.02 -1.83
C LEU A 332 -8.92 5.16 -2.49
N ALA A 333 -9.94 4.74 -1.73
CA ALA A 333 -11.04 3.94 -2.25
C ALA A 333 -11.82 4.68 -3.33
N LEU A 334 -12.15 5.95 -3.10
CA LEU A 334 -12.97 6.78 -3.99
C LEU A 334 -12.17 7.42 -5.14
N TYR A 335 -10.84 7.41 -5.08
CA TYR A 335 -9.98 8.06 -6.07
C TYR A 335 -10.28 7.69 -7.53
N PRO A 336 -10.54 6.41 -7.90
CA PRO A 336 -10.84 6.05 -9.29
C PRO A 336 -12.06 6.76 -9.87
N TRP A 337 -13.08 7.01 -9.05
CA TRP A 337 -14.29 7.73 -9.47
C TRP A 337 -14.04 9.23 -9.53
N PHE A 338 -13.30 9.76 -8.55
CA PHE A 338 -12.93 11.18 -8.54
C PHE A 338 -12.06 11.53 -9.75
N GLU A 339 -11.02 10.75 -10.03
CA GLU A 339 -10.16 11.00 -11.18
C GLU A 339 -10.93 10.91 -12.50
N GLN A 340 -11.79 9.91 -12.68
CA GLN A 340 -12.62 9.82 -13.88
C GLN A 340 -13.57 11.01 -14.01
N TRP A 341 -14.16 11.47 -12.91
CA TRP A 341 -15.00 12.65 -12.91
C TRP A 341 -14.20 13.91 -13.28
N ALA A 342 -13.04 14.11 -12.66
CA ALA A 342 -12.20 15.28 -12.90
C ALA A 342 -11.62 15.33 -14.31
N THR A 343 -11.12 14.20 -14.82
CA THR A 343 -10.39 14.14 -16.09
C THR A 343 -11.30 13.83 -17.28
N GLY A 344 -12.46 13.22 -17.05
CA GLY A 344 -13.31 12.68 -18.11
C GLY A 344 -12.69 11.48 -18.83
N ASP A 345 -11.65 10.88 -18.28
CA ASP A 345 -10.91 9.77 -18.89
C ASP A 345 -11.81 8.52 -19.03
N ARG A 346 -12.06 8.13 -20.28
CA ARG A 346 -12.80 6.93 -20.68
C ARG A 346 -11.96 5.99 -21.55
N ARG A 347 -10.64 6.18 -21.54
CA ARG A 347 -9.72 5.32 -22.30
C ARG A 347 -9.83 3.88 -21.85
N ASP A 348 -9.42 2.98 -22.72
CA ASP A 348 -9.29 1.57 -22.40
C ASP A 348 -8.48 1.38 -21.10
N PRO A 349 -9.02 0.69 -20.09
CA PRO A 349 -8.32 0.42 -18.83
C PRO A 349 -7.01 -0.36 -18.99
N ASP A 350 -6.82 -1.07 -20.12
CA ASP A 350 -5.64 -1.88 -20.38
C ASP A 350 -4.45 -1.04 -20.85
N VAL A 351 -4.70 0.18 -21.33
CA VAL A 351 -3.65 1.17 -21.64
C VAL A 351 -3.13 1.79 -20.35
N LEU A 352 -2.00 1.27 -19.85
CA LEU A 352 -1.39 1.75 -18.62
C LEU A 352 -0.66 3.08 -18.84
N ASP A 353 -0.78 4.00 -17.88
CA ASP A 353 -0.10 5.28 -17.91
C ASP A 353 1.36 5.15 -17.46
N ARG A 354 2.21 6.06 -17.93
CA ARG A 354 3.53 6.29 -17.34
C ARG A 354 3.39 7.39 -16.27
N PRO A 355 4.09 7.32 -15.14
CA PRO A 355 4.01 8.33 -14.08
C PRO A 355 4.18 9.77 -14.57
N ARG A 356 5.12 10.00 -15.49
CA ARG A 356 5.39 11.34 -16.08
C ARG A 356 4.27 11.87 -16.97
N ASP A 357 3.40 10.99 -17.51
CA ASP A 357 2.27 11.39 -18.35
C ASP A 357 1.06 11.85 -17.51
N MET A 358 1.05 11.52 -16.20
CA MET A 358 0.04 11.92 -15.22
C MET A 358 0.69 12.66 -14.05
N PRO A 359 1.19 13.89 -14.26
CA PRO A 359 2.01 14.62 -13.29
C PRO A 359 1.32 14.84 -11.96
N VAL A 360 0.01 15.14 -11.95
CA VAL A 360 -0.76 15.38 -10.72
C VAL A 360 -0.92 14.09 -9.91
N ARG A 361 -1.28 12.98 -10.55
CA ARG A 361 -1.39 11.67 -9.89
C ARG A 361 -0.05 11.27 -9.24
N THR A 362 1.04 11.43 -9.98
CA THR A 362 2.39 11.12 -9.51
C THR A 362 2.80 12.02 -8.36
N ALA A 363 2.49 13.32 -8.45
CA ALA A 363 2.77 14.29 -7.40
C ALA A 363 1.95 14.03 -6.13
N LEU A 364 0.69 13.58 -6.25
CA LEU A 364 -0.14 13.18 -5.11
C LEU A 364 0.48 11.98 -4.36
N VAL A 365 0.97 10.97 -5.09
CA VAL A 365 1.68 9.83 -4.46
C VAL A 365 2.93 10.31 -3.74
N ALA A 366 3.76 11.13 -4.37
CA ALA A 366 4.98 11.63 -3.76
C ALA A 366 4.70 12.47 -2.49
N ALA A 367 3.67 13.32 -2.54
CA ALA A 367 3.22 14.10 -1.39
C ALA A 367 2.71 13.20 -0.25
N PHE A 368 1.92 12.16 -0.58
CA PHE A 368 1.47 11.17 0.40
C PHE A 368 2.64 10.42 1.04
N VAL A 369 3.62 9.99 0.25
CA VAL A 369 4.83 9.33 0.77
C VAL A 369 5.61 10.28 1.67
N ALA A 370 5.76 11.56 1.31
CA ALA A 370 6.42 12.55 2.15
C ALA A 370 5.66 12.75 3.47
N PHE A 371 4.34 12.88 3.43
CA PHE A 371 3.48 12.96 4.61
C PHE A 371 3.66 11.74 5.52
N TYR A 372 3.57 10.53 4.95
CA TYR A 372 3.77 9.28 5.67
C TYR A 372 5.15 9.20 6.33
N LEU A 373 6.22 9.55 5.61
CA LEU A 373 7.58 9.52 6.14
C LEU A 373 7.80 10.51 7.28
N VAL A 374 7.24 11.72 7.20
CA VAL A 374 7.32 12.67 8.32
C VAL A 374 6.62 12.12 9.55
N LEU A 375 5.43 11.55 9.40
CA LEU A 375 4.72 10.91 10.51
C LEU A 375 5.47 9.69 11.05
N TRP A 376 6.07 8.88 10.16
CA TRP A 376 6.85 7.72 10.56
C TRP A 376 8.09 8.11 11.38
N ILE A 377 8.81 9.17 10.98
CA ILE A 377 9.92 9.74 11.75
C ILE A 377 9.42 10.29 13.09
N ALA A 378 8.25 10.92 13.08
CA ALA A 378 7.63 11.45 14.30
C ALA A 378 7.28 10.34 15.30
N GLY A 379 6.90 9.14 14.85
CA GLY A 379 6.70 7.97 15.70
C GLY A 379 7.96 7.48 16.42
N ALA A 380 9.14 7.95 16.01
CA ALA A 380 10.43 7.59 16.60
C ALA A 380 11.18 8.83 17.15
N THR A 381 10.47 9.91 17.52
CA THR A 381 11.09 11.19 17.95
C THR A 381 12.08 11.03 19.09
N ASP A 382 11.80 10.20 20.08
CA ASP A 382 12.68 9.91 21.21
C ASP A 382 13.98 9.22 20.80
N VAL A 383 13.92 8.26 19.87
CA VAL A 383 15.11 7.62 19.29
C VAL A 383 15.90 8.63 18.47
N VAL A 384 15.23 9.40 17.60
CA VAL A 384 15.88 10.40 16.76
C VAL A 384 16.54 11.48 17.64
N ALA A 385 15.84 11.96 18.67
CA ALA A 385 16.37 12.93 19.62
C ALA A 385 17.63 12.41 20.33
N THR A 386 17.59 11.14 20.79
CA THR A 386 18.72 10.49 21.44
C THR A 386 19.90 10.28 20.49
N LEU A 387 19.67 9.78 19.28
CA LEU A 387 20.72 9.52 18.29
C LEU A 387 21.40 10.81 17.78
N LEU A 388 20.63 11.87 17.60
CA LEU A 388 21.13 13.15 17.11
C LEU A 388 21.57 14.09 18.24
N HIS A 389 21.38 13.69 19.52
CA HIS A 389 21.69 14.51 20.71
C HIS A 389 20.99 15.89 20.67
N VAL A 390 19.73 15.93 20.18
CA VAL A 390 18.92 17.15 20.10
C VAL A 390 17.78 17.11 21.11
N PRO A 391 17.36 18.27 21.65
CA PRO A 391 16.21 18.34 22.54
C PRO A 391 14.92 17.86 21.84
N LEU A 392 14.05 17.18 22.57
CA LEU A 392 12.83 16.58 22.01
C LEU A 392 11.84 17.63 21.49
N GLU A 393 11.63 18.71 22.25
CA GLU A 393 10.62 19.73 21.92
C GLU A 393 10.91 20.48 20.60
N PRO A 394 12.12 21.00 20.32
CA PRO A 394 12.45 21.55 19.01
C PRO A 394 12.28 20.57 17.86
N LEU A 395 12.61 19.29 18.07
CA LEU A 395 12.42 18.24 17.07
C LEU A 395 10.93 18.04 16.76
N VAL A 396 10.07 17.95 17.79
CA VAL A 396 8.62 17.84 17.62
C VAL A 396 8.06 19.03 16.86
N ARG A 397 8.44 20.26 17.24
CA ARG A 397 8.00 21.49 16.54
C ARG A 397 8.46 21.52 15.08
N PHE A 398 9.68 21.08 14.80
CA PHE A 398 10.18 20.96 13.44
C PHE A 398 9.33 19.96 12.63
N LEU A 399 9.00 18.79 13.20
CA LEU A 399 8.18 17.78 12.53
C LEU A 399 6.72 18.22 12.36
N GLN A 400 6.17 19.00 13.31
CA GLN A 400 4.85 19.64 13.15
C GLN A 400 4.83 20.62 11.96
N ALA A 401 5.88 21.41 11.78
CA ALA A 401 6.02 22.24 10.59
C ALA A 401 6.23 21.40 9.32
N ALA A 402 7.07 20.38 9.39
CA ALA A 402 7.40 19.51 8.27
C ALA A 402 6.18 18.73 7.74
N VAL A 403 5.28 18.24 8.61
CA VAL A 403 4.08 17.51 8.17
C VAL A 403 3.12 18.36 7.34
N VAL A 404 3.14 19.68 7.54
CA VAL A 404 2.32 20.64 6.78
C VAL A 404 3.05 21.10 5.51
N VAL A 405 4.35 21.37 5.60
CA VAL A 405 5.13 22.02 4.52
C VAL A 405 5.70 21.03 3.52
N ALA A 406 6.19 19.86 3.98
CA ALA A 406 6.85 18.91 3.08
C ALA A 406 5.92 18.33 2.00
N PRO A 407 4.67 17.91 2.26
CA PRO A 407 3.80 17.35 1.22
C PRO A 407 3.53 18.33 0.06
N PRO A 408 3.13 19.59 0.26
CA PRO A 408 2.93 20.52 -0.86
C PRO A 408 4.23 20.86 -1.62
N LEU A 409 5.37 20.94 -0.93
CA LEU A 409 6.66 21.14 -1.60
C LEU A 409 7.03 19.96 -2.48
N VAL A 410 6.88 18.73 -1.97
CA VAL A 410 7.16 17.50 -2.73
C VAL A 410 6.16 17.35 -3.88
N PHE A 411 4.88 17.69 -3.68
CA PHE A 411 3.89 17.73 -4.75
C PHE A 411 4.35 18.66 -5.87
N TRP A 412 4.68 19.90 -5.54
CA TRP A 412 5.12 20.90 -6.51
C TRP A 412 6.38 20.44 -7.26
N ALA A 413 7.41 20.00 -6.55
CA ALA A 413 8.66 19.54 -7.13
C ALA A 413 8.44 18.34 -8.08
N THR A 414 7.68 17.34 -7.63
CA THR A 414 7.38 16.14 -8.43
C THR A 414 6.59 16.50 -9.69
N LYS A 415 5.57 17.37 -9.58
CA LYS A 415 4.82 17.86 -10.73
C LYS A 415 5.74 18.55 -11.73
N ARG A 416 6.65 19.42 -11.28
CA ARG A 416 7.63 20.11 -12.14
C ARG A 416 8.60 19.15 -12.83
N ILE A 417 9.11 18.14 -12.12
CA ILE A 417 9.96 17.10 -12.69
C ILE A 417 9.23 16.33 -13.80
N CYS A 418 7.99 15.89 -13.54
CA CYS A 418 7.19 15.17 -14.54
C CYS A 418 6.95 16.02 -15.79
N LEU A 419 6.62 17.30 -15.62
CA LEU A 419 6.42 18.24 -16.74
C LEU A 419 7.72 18.45 -17.52
N GLY A 420 8.85 18.62 -16.85
CA GLY A 420 10.17 18.75 -17.50
C GLY A 420 10.54 17.51 -18.31
N LEU A 421 10.35 16.31 -17.76
CA LEU A 421 10.58 15.05 -18.47
C LEU A 421 9.68 14.93 -19.72
N ARG A 422 8.44 15.38 -19.62
CA ARG A 422 7.51 15.35 -20.73
C ARG A 422 7.86 16.38 -21.82
N MET A 423 8.32 17.57 -21.44
CA MET A 423 8.84 18.56 -22.39
C MET A 423 10.04 17.99 -23.16
N ARG A 424 10.96 17.33 -22.46
CA ARG A 424 12.10 16.66 -23.07
C ARG A 424 11.67 15.56 -24.05
N ASP A 425 10.71 14.72 -23.68
CA ASP A 425 10.18 13.69 -24.59
C ASP A 425 9.61 14.31 -25.88
N LEU A 426 8.88 15.43 -25.77
CA LEU A 426 8.31 16.13 -26.92
C LEU A 426 9.38 16.78 -27.79
N GLU A 427 10.42 17.34 -27.20
CA GLU A 427 11.56 17.93 -27.90
C GLU A 427 12.32 16.86 -28.69
N GLU A 428 12.61 15.70 -28.05
CA GLU A 428 13.26 14.57 -28.73
C GLU A 428 12.37 13.98 -29.84
N LEU A 429 11.05 13.99 -29.70
CA LEU A 429 10.13 13.58 -30.78
C LEU A 429 10.13 14.52 -31.98
N ARG A 430 10.37 15.82 -31.76
CA ARG A 430 10.38 16.84 -32.82
C ARG A 430 11.73 16.90 -33.54
N HIS A 431 12.81 16.85 -32.79
CA HIS A 431 14.16 17.14 -33.30
C HIS A 431 15.08 15.92 -33.33
N GLY A 432 14.69 14.80 -32.71
CA GLY A 432 15.55 13.63 -32.50
C GLY A 432 16.35 13.72 -31.19
N HIS A 433 17.21 12.74 -30.99
CA HIS A 433 18.06 12.67 -29.80
C HIS A 433 19.30 13.53 -29.97
N ALA A 434 19.52 14.49 -29.08
CA ALA A 434 20.70 15.33 -29.04
C ALA A 434 21.98 14.49 -28.83
N THR A 435 22.97 14.65 -29.73
CA THR A 435 24.21 13.85 -29.68
C THR A 435 25.31 14.46 -28.84
N GLY A 436 25.18 15.72 -28.42
CA GLY A 436 26.25 16.51 -27.80
C GLY A 436 27.32 17.01 -28.81
N ILE A 437 27.20 16.66 -30.09
CA ILE A 437 28.15 17.09 -31.11
C ILE A 437 27.66 18.42 -31.68
N VAL A 438 28.46 19.47 -31.48
CA VAL A 438 28.18 20.81 -32.03
C VAL A 438 28.86 20.93 -33.40
N VAL A 439 28.10 21.28 -34.40
CA VAL A 439 28.55 21.52 -35.78
C VAL A 439 28.45 23.01 -36.08
N VAL A 440 29.48 23.54 -36.70
CA VAL A 440 29.50 24.93 -37.16
C VAL A 440 28.95 24.97 -38.58
N SER A 441 27.92 25.77 -38.85
CA SER A 441 27.39 25.95 -40.19
C SER A 441 28.34 26.82 -41.01
N PRO A 442 28.29 26.76 -42.36
CA PRO A 442 29.10 27.63 -43.23
C PRO A 442 28.91 29.13 -42.99
N GLU A 443 27.74 29.50 -42.44
CA GLU A 443 27.37 30.88 -42.10
C GLU A 443 27.85 31.29 -40.69
N GLY A 444 28.63 30.41 -39.99
CA GLY A 444 29.18 30.67 -38.66
C GLY A 444 28.22 30.41 -37.52
N GLY A 445 27.03 29.83 -37.76
CA GLY A 445 26.10 29.39 -36.70
C GLY A 445 26.51 28.07 -36.07
N PHE A 446 26.21 27.90 -34.77
CA PHE A 446 26.41 26.65 -34.07
C PHE A 446 25.10 25.88 -33.99
N SER A 447 25.11 24.62 -34.41
CA SER A 447 23.96 23.72 -34.27
C SER A 447 24.38 22.39 -33.63
N GLU A 448 23.55 21.84 -32.74
CA GLU A 448 23.78 20.51 -32.22
C GLU A 448 23.26 19.45 -33.19
N LEU A 449 24.08 18.44 -33.47
CA LEU A 449 23.68 17.32 -34.30
C LEU A 449 22.68 16.43 -33.56
N HIS A 450 21.52 16.19 -34.20
CA HIS A 450 20.47 15.32 -33.67
C HIS A 450 20.42 14.00 -34.46
N ARG A 451 20.36 12.89 -33.74
CA ARG A 451 20.12 11.56 -34.32
C ARG A 451 18.62 11.32 -34.42
N PRO A 452 18.06 10.94 -35.58
CA PRO A 452 16.68 10.54 -35.70
C PRO A 452 16.34 9.40 -34.70
N LEU A 453 15.16 9.45 -34.12
CA LEU A 453 14.68 8.37 -33.23
C LEU A 453 14.31 7.13 -34.07
N THR A 454 14.61 5.97 -33.56
CA THR A 454 14.05 4.73 -34.09
C THR A 454 12.54 4.67 -33.81
N PRO A 455 11.74 3.93 -34.62
CA PRO A 455 10.31 3.78 -34.39
C PRO A 455 9.96 3.36 -32.96
N GLN A 456 10.72 2.44 -32.38
CA GLN A 456 10.54 1.98 -30.99
C GLN A 456 10.86 3.09 -29.96
N GLU A 457 11.90 3.90 -30.21
CA GLU A 457 12.23 5.03 -29.33
C GLU A 457 11.15 6.12 -29.41
N ALA A 458 10.64 6.41 -30.58
CA ALA A 458 9.56 7.35 -30.78
C ALA A 458 8.27 6.89 -30.09
N GLU A 459 7.88 5.62 -30.25
CA GLU A 459 6.74 5.04 -29.56
C GLU A 459 6.87 5.12 -28.03
N ARG A 460 8.07 4.85 -27.49
CA ARG A 460 8.34 4.97 -26.05
C ARG A 460 8.22 6.39 -25.51
N ARG A 461 8.38 7.42 -26.35
CA ARG A 461 8.30 8.84 -25.97
C ARG A 461 6.94 9.45 -26.27
N ALA A 462 6.24 8.92 -27.29
CA ALA A 462 4.93 9.42 -27.69
C ALA A 462 3.94 9.41 -26.52
N PRO A 463 3.14 10.48 -26.34
CA PRO A 463 2.06 10.49 -25.37
C PRO A 463 1.07 9.36 -25.64
N ARG A 464 0.76 8.54 -24.63
CA ARG A 464 -0.16 7.41 -24.81
C ARG A 464 -1.61 7.82 -25.06
N ALA A 465 -2.02 9.03 -24.68
CA ALA A 465 -3.25 9.69 -25.10
C ALA A 465 -3.21 11.19 -24.80
N ALA A 466 -3.76 12.00 -25.66
CA ALA A 466 -4.04 13.39 -25.35
C ALA A 466 -5.36 13.48 -24.58
N LEU A 467 -5.29 13.85 -23.30
CA LEU A 467 -6.46 14.21 -22.52
C LEU A 467 -6.62 15.74 -22.60
N VAL A 468 -7.79 16.19 -23.03
CA VAL A 468 -8.11 17.60 -23.15
C VAL A 468 -8.90 18.06 -21.92
N PRO A 469 -8.57 19.21 -21.31
CA PRO A 469 -9.35 19.75 -20.20
C PRO A 469 -10.83 19.88 -20.56
N ALA A 470 -11.72 19.49 -19.65
CA ALA A 470 -13.15 19.67 -19.83
C ALA A 470 -13.50 21.17 -19.82
N GLY A 471 -14.32 21.61 -20.77
CA GLY A 471 -14.87 22.96 -20.79
C GLY A 471 -16.14 23.07 -19.92
N ALA A 472 -16.42 24.26 -19.40
CA ALA A 472 -17.63 24.52 -18.61
C ALA A 472 -18.86 24.87 -19.47
N GLY A 473 -18.71 25.09 -20.77
CA GLY A 473 -19.78 25.65 -21.59
C GLY A 473 -20.13 27.11 -21.22
N ALA A 474 -21.15 27.65 -21.87
CA ALA A 474 -21.67 28.98 -21.54
C ALA A 474 -22.65 28.88 -20.33
N PRO A 475 -22.76 29.93 -19.49
CA PRO A 475 -23.73 29.98 -18.38
C PRO A 475 -25.19 30.03 -18.83
N ALA A 476 -25.44 30.50 -20.05
CA ALA A 476 -26.73 30.53 -20.71
C ALA A 476 -26.56 30.27 -22.21
N ASP A 477 -27.61 29.83 -22.88
CA ASP A 477 -27.63 29.68 -24.34
C ASP A 477 -27.73 31.03 -25.07
N ALA A 478 -27.77 31.02 -26.42
CA ALA A 478 -27.90 32.21 -27.24
C ALA A 478 -29.22 32.96 -27.02
N GLN A 479 -30.23 32.32 -26.46
CA GLN A 479 -31.54 32.87 -26.10
C GLN A 479 -31.60 33.37 -24.67
N GLY A 480 -30.48 33.30 -23.91
CA GLY A 480 -30.40 33.73 -22.52
C GLY A 480 -30.99 32.75 -21.51
N ILE A 481 -31.34 31.52 -21.91
CA ILE A 481 -31.85 30.48 -21.00
C ILE A 481 -30.68 29.91 -20.15
N PRO A 482 -30.76 29.97 -18.81
CA PRO A 482 -29.67 29.49 -17.96
C PRO A 482 -29.41 28.00 -18.16
N ASN A 483 -28.12 27.62 -18.29
CA ASN A 483 -27.71 26.22 -18.32
C ASN A 483 -27.84 25.61 -16.91
N PRO A 484 -28.77 24.67 -16.67
CA PRO A 484 -28.99 24.09 -15.34
C PRO A 484 -27.77 23.31 -14.83
N HIS A 485 -26.91 22.83 -15.71
CA HIS A 485 -25.71 22.05 -15.37
C HIS A 485 -24.46 22.91 -15.24
N TYR A 486 -24.49 24.21 -15.56
CA TYR A 486 -23.33 25.09 -15.61
C TYR A 486 -22.44 25.03 -14.35
N ARG A 487 -23.05 25.02 -13.16
CA ARG A 487 -22.31 24.96 -11.89
C ARG A 487 -21.53 23.64 -11.74
N ALA A 488 -22.14 22.51 -12.13
CA ALA A 488 -21.51 21.21 -12.10
C ALA A 488 -20.38 21.10 -13.14
N ASP A 489 -20.65 21.56 -14.36
CA ASP A 489 -19.68 21.58 -15.46
C ASP A 489 -18.48 22.49 -15.14
N ARG A 490 -18.73 23.65 -14.52
CA ARG A 490 -17.67 24.55 -14.06
C ARG A 490 -16.77 23.90 -12.98
N ARG A 491 -17.36 23.19 -12.02
CA ARG A 491 -16.57 22.46 -11.00
C ARG A 491 -15.70 21.38 -11.64
N ARG A 492 -16.29 20.64 -12.59
CA ARG A 492 -15.55 19.64 -13.35
C ARG A 492 -14.44 20.26 -14.20
N ALA A 493 -14.71 21.37 -14.87
CA ALA A 493 -13.73 22.10 -15.66
C ALA A 493 -12.55 22.60 -14.82
N LEU A 494 -12.80 23.12 -13.60
CA LEU A 494 -11.75 23.51 -12.67
C LEU A 494 -10.88 22.33 -12.24
N ALA A 495 -11.50 21.20 -11.90
CA ALA A 495 -10.77 19.98 -11.53
C ALA A 495 -9.96 19.44 -12.71
N SER A 496 -10.53 19.41 -13.91
CA SER A 496 -9.86 19.00 -15.15
C SER A 496 -8.68 19.93 -15.48
N HIS A 497 -8.87 21.23 -15.33
CA HIS A 497 -7.81 22.22 -15.52
C HIS A 497 -6.64 21.99 -14.54
N PHE A 498 -6.91 21.69 -13.26
CA PHE A 498 -5.88 21.35 -12.29
C PHE A 498 -5.03 20.15 -12.74
N TYR A 499 -5.65 19.13 -13.35
CA TYR A 499 -4.94 17.96 -13.85
C TYR A 499 -4.11 18.23 -15.12
N PHE A 500 -4.60 19.09 -16.04
CA PHE A 500 -4.08 19.14 -17.42
C PHE A 500 -3.61 20.51 -17.91
N ALA A 501 -3.87 21.61 -17.19
CA ALA A 501 -3.54 22.96 -17.67
C ALA A 501 -2.06 23.17 -18.02
N ASP A 502 -1.18 22.55 -17.24
CA ASP A 502 0.27 22.69 -17.40
C ASP A 502 0.87 21.67 -18.36
N LEU A 503 0.05 20.77 -18.95
CA LEU A 503 0.57 19.79 -19.89
C LEU A 503 1.02 20.46 -21.19
N PRO A 504 2.24 20.18 -21.66
CA PRO A 504 2.72 20.68 -22.95
C PRO A 504 1.78 20.23 -24.08
N GLY A 505 1.40 21.15 -24.96
CA GLY A 505 0.46 20.93 -26.05
C GLY A 505 -1.01 21.25 -25.71
N ASN A 506 -1.37 21.47 -24.45
CA ASN A 506 -2.73 21.83 -24.04
C ASN A 506 -2.95 23.34 -23.84
N ARG A 507 -1.90 24.18 -24.02
CA ARG A 507 -2.10 25.63 -24.02
C ARG A 507 -2.81 26.01 -25.34
N PRO A 508 -3.95 26.73 -25.28
CA PRO A 508 -4.50 27.34 -26.46
C PRO A 508 -3.40 28.26 -27.03
N VAL A 509 -3.13 28.14 -28.33
CA VAL A 509 -2.23 29.06 -29.03
C VAL A 509 -2.87 30.43 -28.92
N SER A 510 -2.48 31.21 -27.91
CA SER A 510 -2.88 32.61 -27.80
C SER A 510 -2.06 33.40 -28.81
N GLY A 511 -2.71 33.83 -29.84
CA GLY A 511 -2.17 34.77 -30.83
C GLY A 511 -1.67 34.09 -32.09
N GLY A 512 -2.45 34.27 -33.16
CA GLY A 512 -2.11 33.84 -34.48
C GLY A 512 -0.77 34.40 -34.99
N VAL A 513 0.13 33.48 -35.28
CA VAL A 513 1.11 33.71 -36.36
C VAL A 513 0.76 32.67 -37.40
N GLN A 514 0.05 33.12 -38.42
CA GLN A 514 -0.02 32.40 -39.69
C GLN A 514 1.41 32.35 -40.24
N VAL A 515 2.05 31.19 -40.16
CA VAL A 515 3.21 30.93 -41.00
C VAL A 515 2.65 30.73 -42.40
N LYS A 516 2.81 31.75 -43.27
CA LYS A 516 2.65 31.59 -44.70
C LYS A 516 3.71 30.61 -45.18
N GLU A 517 3.27 29.49 -45.73
CA GLU A 517 4.11 28.65 -46.58
C GLU A 517 4.61 29.50 -47.77
N GLN A 518 5.91 29.56 -47.94
CA GLN A 518 6.60 29.83 -49.19
C GLN A 518 7.55 28.67 -49.47
#